data_b889ce63cdcb1bd8f20bbb9b826ff682
#
_entry.id   b889ce63cdcb1bd8f20bbb9b826ff682
#
_cell.length_a   1.000
_cell.length_b   1.000
_cell.length_c   1.000
_cell.angle_alpha   90.00
_cell.angle_beta   90.00
_cell.angle_gamma   90.00
#
_symmetry.space_group_name_H-M   'P 1'
#
loop_
_entity.id
_entity.type
_entity.pdbx_description
1 polymer ?
#
loop_
_entity_poly.entity_id
_entity_poly.type
_entity_poly.pdbx_seq_one_letter_code
_entity_poly.pdbx_strand_id
1 'polypeptide(L)'
;MNIRYRVELSEAERSELGSLLRGGQHAARKLKRAQILLAADAGVPDETIAQSLGVGGSTVYRTKRHFVEGTLGKALHEESRPGARRKLTGQEEALLIATACSRPPEGRARWTIELLAGEMVRLTEHDSVSRETVRRRLAENELKPWREKMWCVPKIDGEYVARMEDVLDLYAEPLDPARPVVCLDESPLQLIGEVREPIPAAPGQVERVDYEYRRNGTVNLFVAVDAHRPWRKVTVTDQRTARDYAKRLRELVDLDYPDAGCIRVVQDNLSTHTPGSLYEAFPAPEAHRILERLEFHYTPKHASWLNMVEIEIGVLKRQCLDRRIDDREELEREIAAWERQRNLAGAHLKWMFTTEKARTKMGRAYPRPAPTLDQPANES
;
A
#
# COMPACT_ATOMS: atom_id res chain seq x y z
N MET A 1 -31.39 -29.93 45.12
CA MET A 1 -30.24 -30.85 44.96
C MET A 1 -29.11 -30.12 44.32
N ASN A 2 -27.95 -29.93 44.96
CA ASN A 2 -26.80 -29.32 44.33
C ASN A 2 -26.15 -30.34 43.39
N ILE A 3 -26.24 -30.13 42.08
CA ILE A 3 -25.60 -30.98 41.07
C ILE A 3 -24.10 -30.74 41.16
N ARG A 4 -23.35 -31.78 41.52
CA ARG A 4 -21.89 -31.74 41.51
C ARG A 4 -21.36 -32.26 40.17
N TYR A 5 -20.76 -31.39 39.37
CA TYR A 5 -20.08 -31.80 38.14
C TYR A 5 -18.69 -32.40 38.47
N ARG A 6 -18.48 -33.67 38.08
CA ARG A 6 -17.18 -34.33 38.21
C ARG A 6 -16.41 -34.14 36.90
N VAL A 7 -15.20 -33.65 37.02
CA VAL A 7 -14.29 -33.48 35.85
C VAL A 7 -13.38 -34.72 35.79
N GLU A 8 -13.34 -35.34 34.63
CA GLU A 8 -12.45 -36.48 34.34
C GLU A 8 -11.80 -36.16 32.98
N LEU A 9 -10.53 -35.76 33.00
CA LEU A 9 -9.76 -35.41 31.83
C LEU A 9 -9.12 -36.65 31.19
N SER A 10 -9.16 -36.74 29.88
CA SER A 10 -8.32 -37.69 29.14
C SER A 10 -6.84 -37.29 29.18
N GLU A 11 -5.93 -38.21 28.89
CA GLU A 11 -4.49 -37.92 28.80
C GLU A 11 -4.18 -36.80 27.77
N ALA A 12 -4.86 -36.81 26.64
CA ALA A 12 -4.73 -35.79 25.62
C ALA A 12 -5.12 -34.41 26.16
N GLU A 13 -6.25 -34.30 26.86
CA GLU A 13 -6.74 -33.03 27.44
C GLU A 13 -5.81 -32.55 28.59
N ARG A 14 -5.29 -33.43 29.40
CA ARG A 14 -4.27 -33.07 30.40
C ARG A 14 -3.02 -32.52 29.76
N SER A 15 -2.55 -33.17 28.69
CA SER A 15 -1.39 -32.72 27.94
C SER A 15 -1.61 -31.36 27.30
N GLU A 16 -2.77 -31.14 26.68
CA GLU A 16 -3.18 -29.86 26.09
C GLU A 16 -3.21 -28.74 27.14
N LEU A 17 -3.90 -28.98 28.27
CA LEU A 17 -3.98 -28.01 29.36
C LEU A 17 -2.59 -27.74 30.01
N GLY A 18 -1.77 -28.76 30.14
CA GLY A 18 -0.39 -28.61 30.63
C GLY A 18 0.49 -27.79 29.68
N SER A 19 0.34 -27.97 28.37
CA SER A 19 1.03 -27.19 27.37
C SER A 19 0.60 -25.73 27.36
N LEU A 20 -0.70 -25.48 27.48
CA LEU A 20 -1.28 -24.15 27.57
C LEU A 20 -0.76 -23.36 28.79
N LEU A 21 -0.45 -24.05 29.90
CA LEU A 21 0.07 -23.39 31.10
C LEU A 21 1.59 -23.17 31.05
N ARG A 22 2.33 -23.93 30.23
CA ARG A 22 3.82 -23.86 30.16
C ARG A 22 4.33 -22.76 29.24
N GLY A 23 3.54 -22.29 28.28
CA GLY A 23 4.03 -21.27 27.35
C GLY A 23 2.95 -20.67 26.43
N GLY A 24 3.30 -19.56 25.75
CA GLY A 24 2.44 -18.83 24.84
C GLY A 24 1.72 -17.61 25.45
N GLN A 25 1.23 -16.71 24.60
CA GLN A 25 0.39 -15.57 25.02
C GLN A 25 -1.08 -16.01 25.05
N HIS A 26 -1.61 -16.21 26.26
CA HIS A 26 -2.99 -16.60 26.46
C HIS A 26 -3.71 -15.62 27.39
N ALA A 27 -5.03 -15.44 27.16
CA ALA A 27 -5.85 -14.62 28.05
C ALA A 27 -5.83 -15.21 29.49
N ALA A 28 -5.62 -14.36 30.48
CA ALA A 28 -5.54 -14.79 31.89
C ALA A 28 -6.74 -15.63 32.35
N ARG A 29 -7.94 -15.35 31.83
CA ARG A 29 -9.15 -16.13 32.09
C ARG A 29 -9.06 -17.55 31.54
N LYS A 30 -8.47 -17.74 30.36
CA LYS A 30 -8.27 -19.06 29.76
C LYS A 30 -7.31 -19.90 30.59
N LEU A 31 -6.20 -19.30 31.06
CA LEU A 31 -5.24 -19.95 31.94
C LEU A 31 -5.87 -20.35 33.29
N LYS A 32 -6.67 -19.47 33.91
CA LYS A 32 -7.37 -19.80 35.14
C LYS A 32 -8.37 -20.94 34.97
N ARG A 33 -9.10 -20.98 33.85
CA ARG A 33 -10.03 -22.09 33.55
C ARG A 33 -9.29 -23.42 33.33
N ALA A 34 -8.12 -23.40 32.68
CA ALA A 34 -7.26 -24.57 32.54
C ALA A 34 -6.80 -25.10 33.91
N GLN A 35 -6.37 -24.21 34.80
CA GLN A 35 -5.99 -24.55 36.16
C GLN A 35 -7.15 -25.13 36.97
N ILE A 36 -8.38 -24.57 36.83
CA ILE A 36 -9.58 -25.10 37.49
C ILE A 36 -9.86 -26.53 37.02
N LEU A 37 -9.77 -26.83 35.72
CA LEU A 37 -10.04 -28.18 35.22
C LEU A 37 -9.00 -29.20 35.70
N LEU A 38 -7.72 -28.86 35.69
CA LEU A 38 -6.65 -29.72 36.16
C LEU A 38 -6.76 -29.98 37.67
N ALA A 39 -7.07 -28.96 38.49
CA ALA A 39 -7.26 -29.13 39.91
C ALA A 39 -8.52 -29.93 40.22
N ALA A 40 -9.61 -29.76 39.47
CA ALA A 40 -10.82 -30.54 39.65
C ALA A 40 -10.65 -32.01 39.26
N ASP A 41 -9.89 -32.30 38.19
CA ASP A 41 -9.49 -33.66 37.80
C ASP A 41 -8.62 -34.36 38.85
N ALA A 42 -7.75 -33.59 39.50
CA ALA A 42 -6.96 -34.06 40.66
C ALA A 42 -7.76 -34.27 41.94
N GLY A 43 -9.10 -34.02 41.92
CA GLY A 43 -9.98 -34.22 43.05
C GLY A 43 -9.96 -33.11 44.11
N VAL A 44 -9.36 -31.95 43.83
CA VAL A 44 -9.30 -30.82 44.75
C VAL A 44 -10.71 -30.24 44.96
N PRO A 45 -11.16 -29.96 46.22
CA PRO A 45 -12.48 -29.37 46.50
C PRO A 45 -12.64 -27.99 45.85
N ASP A 46 -13.88 -27.68 45.39
CA ASP A 46 -14.21 -26.43 44.68
C ASP A 46 -13.86 -25.16 45.47
N GLU A 47 -14.02 -25.18 46.78
CA GLU A 47 -13.67 -24.06 47.68
C GLU A 47 -12.14 -23.83 47.72
N THR A 48 -11.36 -24.92 47.77
CA THR A 48 -9.90 -24.86 47.71
C THR A 48 -9.42 -24.35 46.37
N ILE A 49 -10.05 -24.82 45.27
CA ILE A 49 -9.73 -24.32 43.91
C ILE A 49 -10.05 -22.81 43.83
N ALA A 50 -11.18 -22.38 44.31
CA ALA A 50 -11.61 -20.97 44.28
C ALA A 50 -10.61 -20.08 45.06
N GLN A 51 -10.19 -20.52 46.25
CA GLN A 51 -9.21 -19.80 47.07
C GLN A 51 -7.83 -19.74 46.43
N SER A 52 -7.29 -20.88 46.01
CA SER A 52 -5.95 -20.98 45.44
C SER A 52 -5.74 -20.19 44.15
N LEU A 53 -6.80 -20.10 43.31
CA LEU A 53 -6.75 -19.38 42.04
C LEU A 53 -7.27 -17.96 42.12
N GLY A 54 -7.79 -17.53 43.28
CA GLY A 54 -8.38 -16.19 43.46
C GLY A 54 -9.58 -15.96 42.54
N VAL A 55 -10.49 -16.93 42.44
CA VAL A 55 -11.68 -16.86 41.62
C VAL A 55 -12.93 -17.13 42.46
N GLY A 56 -14.08 -16.64 42.03
CA GLY A 56 -15.35 -16.95 42.72
C GLY A 56 -15.77 -18.41 42.52
N GLY A 57 -16.40 -19.04 43.51
CA GLY A 57 -16.92 -20.42 43.42
C GLY A 57 -17.89 -20.62 42.25
N SER A 58 -18.64 -19.58 41.84
CA SER A 58 -19.49 -19.61 40.65
C SER A 58 -18.71 -19.75 39.35
N THR A 59 -17.42 -19.32 39.33
CA THR A 59 -16.54 -19.49 38.18
C THR A 59 -16.04 -20.93 38.07
N VAL A 60 -15.67 -21.52 39.21
CA VAL A 60 -15.29 -22.94 39.29
C VAL A 60 -16.45 -23.81 38.83
N TYR A 61 -17.64 -23.61 39.41
CA TYR A 61 -18.84 -24.34 39.02
C TYR A 61 -19.17 -24.25 37.52
N ARG A 62 -19.18 -23.04 36.95
CA ARG A 62 -19.44 -22.84 35.51
C ARG A 62 -18.41 -23.46 34.61
N THR A 63 -17.15 -23.40 34.98
CA THR A 63 -16.05 -24.01 34.18
C THR A 63 -16.19 -25.52 34.13
N LYS A 64 -16.44 -26.15 35.29
CA LYS A 64 -16.71 -27.60 35.40
C LYS A 64 -17.95 -28.01 34.62
N ARG A 65 -19.06 -27.24 34.76
CA ARG A 65 -20.31 -27.46 34.02
C ARG A 65 -20.07 -27.41 32.50
N HIS A 66 -19.38 -26.38 31.99
CA HIS A 66 -19.13 -26.23 30.56
C HIS A 66 -18.23 -27.36 30.00
N PHE A 67 -17.38 -27.93 30.82
CA PHE A 67 -16.61 -29.11 30.45
C PHE A 67 -17.48 -30.37 30.36
N VAL A 68 -18.21 -30.66 31.42
CA VAL A 68 -19.03 -31.88 31.54
C VAL A 68 -20.23 -31.91 30.57
N GLU A 69 -20.88 -30.76 30.38
CA GLU A 69 -22.04 -30.61 29.46
C GLU A 69 -21.63 -30.29 28.02
N GLY A 70 -20.32 -30.09 27.76
CA GLY A 70 -19.80 -29.64 26.46
C GLY A 70 -18.49 -30.26 26.10
N THR A 71 -17.51 -29.43 25.82
CA THR A 71 -16.16 -29.81 25.40
C THR A 71 -15.11 -29.00 26.13
N LEU A 72 -13.83 -29.45 26.09
CA LEU A 72 -12.70 -28.68 26.61
C LEU A 72 -12.67 -27.26 26.01
N GLY A 73 -12.87 -27.13 24.72
CA GLY A 73 -12.94 -25.85 24.04
C GLY A 73 -14.03 -24.93 24.60
N LYS A 74 -15.23 -25.45 24.86
CA LYS A 74 -16.34 -24.69 25.45
C LYS A 74 -16.05 -24.25 26.90
N ALA A 75 -15.33 -25.07 27.65
CA ALA A 75 -14.91 -24.73 29.01
C ALA A 75 -13.85 -23.64 29.05
N LEU A 76 -12.92 -23.63 28.09
CA LEU A 76 -11.80 -22.68 28.03
C LEU A 76 -12.16 -21.33 27.42
N HIS A 77 -13.14 -21.28 26.49
CA HIS A 77 -13.58 -20.07 25.81
C HIS A 77 -14.88 -19.53 26.38
N GLU A 78 -15.07 -18.23 26.33
CA GLU A 78 -16.38 -17.62 26.59
C GLU A 78 -17.26 -17.76 25.35
N GLU A 79 -18.51 -18.14 25.55
CA GLU A 79 -19.52 -18.04 24.48
C GLU A 79 -19.67 -16.57 24.09
N SER A 80 -19.71 -16.30 22.78
CA SER A 80 -19.99 -14.96 22.28
C SER A 80 -21.32 -14.48 22.84
N ARG A 81 -21.30 -13.38 23.58
CA ARG A 81 -22.52 -12.77 24.07
C ARG A 81 -23.34 -12.30 22.87
N PRO A 82 -24.63 -12.57 22.79
CA PRO A 82 -25.48 -11.95 21.80
C PRO A 82 -25.33 -10.43 21.93
N GLY A 83 -24.79 -9.79 20.88
CA GLY A 83 -24.58 -8.33 20.86
C GLY A 83 -25.90 -7.59 20.99
N ALA A 84 -25.87 -6.29 21.24
CA ALA A 84 -27.04 -5.43 21.17
C ALA A 84 -27.72 -5.56 19.79
N ARG A 85 -29.04 -5.46 19.74
CA ARG A 85 -29.79 -5.45 18.49
C ARG A 85 -29.22 -4.37 17.57
N ARG A 86 -29.11 -4.71 16.29
CA ARG A 86 -28.66 -3.76 15.28
C ARG A 86 -29.61 -2.58 15.22
N LYS A 87 -29.04 -1.35 15.23
CA LYS A 87 -29.86 -0.13 15.19
C LYS A 87 -30.49 0.07 13.81
N LEU A 88 -29.75 -0.27 12.74
CA LEU A 88 -30.26 -0.23 11.37
C LEU A 88 -30.83 -1.60 10.98
N THR A 89 -31.99 -1.58 10.35
CA THR A 89 -32.59 -2.74 9.69
C THR A 89 -31.85 -3.09 8.42
N GLY A 90 -32.11 -4.26 7.82
CA GLY A 90 -31.50 -4.66 6.55
C GLY A 90 -31.80 -3.69 5.39
N GLN A 91 -33.02 -3.12 5.36
CA GLN A 91 -33.39 -2.11 4.35
C GLN A 91 -32.62 -0.79 4.56
N GLU A 92 -32.49 -0.35 5.80
CA GLU A 92 -31.71 0.86 6.12
C GLU A 92 -30.22 0.68 5.91
N GLU A 93 -29.68 -0.52 6.13
CA GLU A 93 -28.29 -0.85 5.75
C GLU A 93 -28.09 -0.79 4.23
N ALA A 94 -29.03 -1.32 3.45
CA ALA A 94 -29.00 -1.22 1.99
C ALA A 94 -29.10 0.25 1.52
N LEU A 95 -29.94 1.05 2.17
CA LEU A 95 -30.05 2.48 1.90
C LEU A 95 -28.74 3.23 2.21
N LEU A 96 -28.10 2.91 3.35
CA LEU A 96 -26.79 3.46 3.71
C LEU A 96 -25.72 3.14 2.65
N ILE A 97 -25.70 1.89 2.17
CA ILE A 97 -24.77 1.45 1.12
C ILE A 97 -25.03 2.21 -0.18
N ALA A 98 -26.29 2.28 -0.61
CA ALA A 98 -26.67 3.00 -1.83
C ALA A 98 -26.29 4.48 -1.74
N THR A 99 -26.54 5.13 -0.60
CA THR A 99 -26.16 6.53 -0.34
C THR A 99 -24.64 6.70 -0.38
N ALA A 100 -23.87 5.82 0.26
CA ALA A 100 -22.41 5.88 0.26
C ALA A 100 -21.79 5.70 -1.13
N CYS A 101 -22.47 4.98 -2.03
CA CYS A 101 -22.08 4.78 -3.42
C CYS A 101 -22.60 5.89 -4.38
N SER A 102 -23.47 6.77 -3.92
CA SER A 102 -24.02 7.87 -4.71
C SER A 102 -23.08 9.08 -4.76
N ARG A 103 -23.44 10.07 -5.60
CA ARG A 103 -22.74 11.36 -5.59
C ARG A 103 -22.93 12.05 -4.24
N PRO A 104 -21.86 12.63 -3.64
CA PRO A 104 -21.98 13.42 -2.42
C PRO A 104 -22.82 14.68 -2.68
N PRO A 105 -23.34 15.32 -1.62
CA PRO A 105 -24.11 16.55 -1.75
C PRO A 105 -23.31 17.68 -2.39
N GLU A 106 -23.99 18.67 -2.94
CA GLU A 106 -23.36 19.86 -3.50
C GLU A 106 -22.42 20.53 -2.50
N GLY A 107 -21.27 21.00 -2.99
CA GLY A 107 -20.23 21.60 -2.16
C GLY A 107 -19.39 20.58 -1.38
N ARG A 108 -19.56 19.27 -1.62
CA ARG A 108 -18.79 18.20 -1.02
C ARG A 108 -18.10 17.32 -2.07
N ALA A 109 -16.80 17.12 -1.92
CA ALA A 109 -16.04 16.27 -2.85
C ALA A 109 -16.26 14.77 -2.62
N ARG A 110 -16.68 14.38 -1.40
CA ARG A 110 -16.85 12.97 -1.00
C ARG A 110 -17.82 12.85 0.18
N TRP A 111 -18.38 11.66 0.33
CA TRP A 111 -19.10 11.29 1.54
C TRP A 111 -18.15 11.14 2.72
N THR A 112 -18.51 11.71 3.87
CA THR A 112 -17.86 11.44 5.16
C THR A 112 -18.81 10.61 6.01
N ILE A 113 -18.27 9.94 7.04
CA ILE A 113 -19.11 9.17 7.99
C ILE A 113 -20.16 10.07 8.65
N GLU A 114 -19.81 11.33 8.92
CA GLU A 114 -20.71 12.30 9.53
C GLU A 114 -21.85 12.72 8.60
N LEU A 115 -21.53 13.00 7.33
CA LEU A 115 -22.54 13.30 6.31
C LEU A 115 -23.49 12.11 6.10
N LEU A 116 -22.95 10.89 6.05
CA LEU A 116 -23.76 9.67 5.95
C LEU A 116 -24.64 9.46 7.17
N ALA A 117 -24.14 9.72 8.38
CA ALA A 117 -24.92 9.62 9.59
C ALA A 117 -26.09 10.62 9.59
N GLY A 118 -25.83 11.87 9.19
CA GLY A 118 -26.87 12.90 9.04
C GLY A 118 -27.88 12.56 7.95
N GLU A 119 -27.42 12.02 6.82
CA GLU A 119 -28.30 11.63 5.72
C GLU A 119 -29.18 10.44 6.11
N MET A 120 -28.65 9.48 6.88
CA MET A 120 -29.46 8.37 7.40
C MET A 120 -30.55 8.86 8.35
N VAL A 121 -30.30 9.86 9.19
CA VAL A 121 -31.34 10.49 10.02
C VAL A 121 -32.43 11.13 9.15
N ARG A 122 -32.04 11.78 8.04
CA ARG A 122 -32.97 12.42 7.10
C ARG A 122 -33.84 11.41 6.32
N LEU A 123 -33.26 10.26 5.98
CA LEU A 123 -33.89 9.24 5.12
C LEU A 123 -34.62 8.12 5.89
N THR A 124 -34.49 8.09 7.22
CA THR A 124 -35.10 7.06 8.09
C THR A 124 -35.86 7.71 9.25
N GLU A 125 -36.55 6.91 10.03
CA GLU A 125 -37.29 7.37 11.23
C GLU A 125 -36.40 7.47 12.48
N HIS A 126 -35.08 7.34 12.35
CA HIS A 126 -34.19 7.42 13.50
C HIS A 126 -33.92 8.88 13.91
N ASP A 127 -34.10 9.20 15.17
CA ASP A 127 -33.75 10.51 15.74
C ASP A 127 -32.24 10.80 15.70
N SER A 128 -31.42 9.75 15.69
CA SER A 128 -29.96 9.86 15.60
C SER A 128 -29.35 8.57 15.08
N VAL A 129 -28.27 8.68 14.32
CA VAL A 129 -27.42 7.53 13.90
C VAL A 129 -25.98 7.87 14.25
N SER A 130 -25.33 7.04 15.07
CA SER A 130 -23.95 7.33 15.47
C SER A 130 -22.97 7.07 14.32
N ARG A 131 -21.90 7.87 14.27
CA ARG A 131 -20.78 7.68 13.34
C ARG A 131 -20.21 6.26 13.41
N GLU A 132 -20.15 5.69 14.61
CA GLU A 132 -19.64 4.33 14.80
C GLU A 132 -20.58 3.27 14.21
N THR A 133 -21.90 3.48 14.28
CA THR A 133 -22.88 2.60 13.60
C THR A 133 -22.65 2.61 12.10
N VAL A 134 -22.53 3.80 11.48
CA VAL A 134 -22.25 3.95 10.06
C VAL A 134 -20.90 3.28 9.70
N ARG A 135 -19.86 3.57 10.46
CA ARG A 135 -18.53 2.99 10.23
C ARG A 135 -18.53 1.46 10.23
N ARG A 136 -19.20 0.85 11.21
CA ARG A 136 -19.29 -0.62 11.32
C ARG A 136 -20.06 -1.23 10.15
N ARG A 137 -21.20 -0.65 9.79
CA ARG A 137 -22.02 -1.18 8.67
C ARG A 137 -21.27 -1.09 7.34
N LEU A 138 -20.59 0.04 7.08
CA LEU A 138 -19.77 0.19 5.87
C LEU A 138 -18.55 -0.75 5.88
N ALA A 139 -17.92 -0.98 7.04
CA ALA A 139 -16.79 -1.90 7.15
C ALA A 139 -17.19 -3.35 6.88
N GLU A 140 -18.38 -3.79 7.30
CA GLU A 140 -18.92 -5.13 7.03
C GLU A 140 -19.16 -5.36 5.52
N ASN A 141 -19.39 -4.29 4.76
CA ASN A 141 -19.56 -4.32 3.31
C ASN A 141 -18.30 -3.90 2.54
N GLU A 142 -17.14 -3.84 3.20
CA GLU A 142 -15.85 -3.42 2.64
C GLU A 142 -15.84 -2.02 1.98
N LEU A 143 -16.86 -1.21 2.25
CA LEU A 143 -17.01 0.14 1.71
C LEU A 143 -16.25 1.16 2.54
N LYS A 144 -15.47 1.98 1.87
CA LYS A 144 -14.69 3.08 2.45
C LYS A 144 -14.86 4.35 1.62
N PRO A 145 -16.05 4.99 1.63
CA PRO A 145 -16.34 6.14 0.76
C PRO A 145 -15.48 7.38 1.04
N TRP A 146 -14.76 7.39 2.18
CA TRP A 146 -13.77 8.43 2.52
C TRP A 146 -12.38 8.16 1.96
N ARG A 147 -12.10 6.98 1.37
CA ARG A 147 -10.85 6.74 0.65
C ARG A 147 -10.81 7.59 -0.60
N GLU A 148 -9.65 8.11 -0.91
CA GLU A 148 -9.39 8.79 -2.17
C GLU A 148 -9.77 7.89 -3.34
N LYS A 149 -10.25 8.51 -4.40
CA LYS A 149 -10.60 7.81 -5.65
C LYS A 149 -9.42 6.95 -6.06
N MET A 150 -9.63 5.66 -6.16
CA MET A 150 -8.67 4.82 -6.87
C MET A 150 -8.74 5.20 -8.34
N TRP A 151 -7.60 5.30 -8.99
CA TRP A 151 -7.56 5.46 -10.43
C TRP A 151 -8.36 4.33 -11.06
N CYS A 152 -9.28 4.66 -11.96
CA CYS A 152 -9.84 3.63 -12.82
C CYS A 152 -8.66 3.01 -13.56
N VAL A 153 -8.39 1.74 -13.32
CA VAL A 153 -7.51 0.99 -14.20
C VAL A 153 -8.20 1.03 -15.56
N PRO A 154 -7.59 1.63 -16.59
CA PRO A 154 -8.19 1.62 -17.91
C PRO A 154 -8.42 0.19 -18.34
N LYS A 155 -9.28 -0.03 -19.33
CA LYS A 155 -9.53 -1.36 -19.88
C LYS A 155 -8.19 -2.05 -20.12
N ILE A 156 -7.94 -3.12 -19.38
CA ILE A 156 -6.74 -3.93 -19.53
C ILE A 156 -6.93 -4.72 -20.80
N ASP A 157 -6.31 -4.27 -21.87
CA ASP A 157 -6.25 -4.96 -23.15
C ASP A 157 -4.94 -5.73 -23.29
N GLY A 158 -4.78 -6.41 -24.45
CA GLY A 158 -3.57 -7.19 -24.71
C GLY A 158 -2.29 -6.34 -24.72
N GLU A 159 -2.38 -5.12 -25.25
CA GLU A 159 -1.24 -4.18 -25.28
C GLU A 159 -0.83 -3.73 -23.87
N TYR A 160 -1.82 -3.45 -23.01
CA TYR A 160 -1.56 -3.12 -21.60
C TYR A 160 -0.82 -4.27 -20.90
N VAL A 161 -1.30 -5.51 -21.08
CA VAL A 161 -0.69 -6.68 -20.45
C VAL A 161 0.72 -6.93 -20.98
N ALA A 162 0.91 -6.86 -22.30
CA ALA A 162 2.21 -7.08 -22.93
C ALA A 162 3.26 -6.11 -22.39
N ARG A 163 2.95 -4.80 -22.35
CA ARG A 163 3.87 -3.79 -21.80
C ARG A 163 4.09 -3.92 -20.30
N MET A 164 3.05 -4.28 -19.56
CA MET A 164 3.19 -4.51 -18.12
C MET A 164 4.11 -5.68 -17.82
N GLU A 165 3.91 -6.80 -18.47
CA GLU A 165 4.72 -8.00 -18.26
C GLU A 165 6.16 -7.78 -18.74
N ASP A 166 6.38 -7.10 -19.86
CA ASP A 166 7.69 -6.71 -20.35
C ASP A 166 8.49 -5.93 -19.29
N VAL A 167 7.92 -4.89 -18.71
CA VAL A 167 8.56 -4.10 -17.65
C VAL A 167 8.81 -4.92 -16.38
N LEU A 168 7.85 -5.77 -15.98
CA LEU A 168 7.98 -6.59 -14.79
C LEU A 168 9.05 -7.67 -14.94
N ASP A 169 9.20 -8.23 -16.13
CA ASP A 169 10.20 -9.23 -16.44
C ASP A 169 11.60 -8.61 -16.42
N LEU A 170 11.78 -7.39 -16.95
CA LEU A 170 13.02 -6.63 -16.81
C LEU A 170 13.45 -6.42 -15.35
N TYR A 171 12.50 -6.10 -14.48
CA TYR A 171 12.79 -5.91 -13.05
C TYR A 171 13.12 -7.22 -12.32
N ALA A 172 12.69 -8.35 -12.86
CA ALA A 172 12.97 -9.67 -12.31
C ALA A 172 14.30 -10.27 -12.80
N GLU A 173 14.89 -9.72 -13.86
CA GLU A 173 16.18 -10.17 -14.38
C GLU A 173 17.32 -9.94 -13.37
N PRO A 174 18.36 -10.76 -13.41
CA PRO A 174 19.55 -10.52 -12.64
C PRO A 174 20.30 -9.27 -13.17
N LEU A 175 21.09 -8.64 -12.30
CA LEU A 175 21.94 -7.53 -12.69
C LEU A 175 22.88 -7.93 -13.84
N ASP A 176 22.82 -7.20 -14.94
CA ASP A 176 23.74 -7.28 -16.06
C ASP A 176 24.39 -5.90 -16.31
N PRO A 177 25.67 -5.70 -15.95
CA PRO A 177 26.37 -4.42 -16.17
C PRO A 177 26.49 -4.02 -17.64
N ALA A 178 26.49 -4.98 -18.57
CA ALA A 178 26.55 -4.69 -20.00
C ALA A 178 25.19 -4.25 -20.58
N ARG A 179 24.11 -4.61 -19.88
CA ARG A 179 22.72 -4.28 -20.26
C ARG A 179 21.91 -3.75 -19.06
N PRO A 180 22.30 -2.61 -18.48
CA PRO A 180 21.59 -2.04 -17.33
C PRO A 180 20.14 -1.70 -17.66
N VAL A 181 19.27 -1.77 -16.65
CA VAL A 181 17.86 -1.33 -16.74
C VAL A 181 17.72 -0.01 -15.99
N VAL A 182 17.41 1.05 -16.71
CA VAL A 182 17.29 2.40 -16.15
C VAL A 182 15.87 2.91 -16.32
N CYS A 183 15.23 3.23 -15.22
CA CYS A 183 13.92 3.88 -15.20
C CYS A 183 14.10 5.39 -15.27
N LEU A 184 13.41 6.05 -16.19
CA LEU A 184 13.49 7.50 -16.43
C LEU A 184 12.10 8.13 -16.36
N ASP A 185 12.00 9.31 -15.72
CA ASP A 185 10.78 10.12 -15.67
C ASP A 185 11.08 11.57 -15.29
N GLU A 186 10.11 12.47 -15.47
CA GLU A 186 10.20 13.89 -15.09
C GLU A 186 9.25 14.26 -13.95
N SER A 187 9.70 15.26 -13.20
CA SER A 187 8.87 15.90 -12.18
C SER A 187 9.04 17.41 -12.17
N PRO A 188 7.98 18.17 -12.42
CA PRO A 188 8.04 19.63 -12.27
C PRO A 188 8.16 20.02 -10.80
N LEU A 189 8.94 21.07 -10.53
CA LEU A 189 9.11 21.66 -9.23
C LEU A 189 8.97 23.19 -9.33
N GLN A 190 8.14 23.76 -8.46
CA GLN A 190 8.03 25.21 -8.34
C GLN A 190 9.06 25.72 -7.33
N LEU A 191 9.87 26.72 -7.74
CA LEU A 191 10.76 27.43 -6.85
C LEU A 191 9.93 28.40 -6.02
N ILE A 192 10.07 28.30 -4.71
CA ILE A 192 9.28 29.07 -3.73
C ILE A 192 10.23 29.74 -2.76
N GLY A 193 10.17 31.08 -2.72
CA GLY A 193 10.95 31.90 -1.80
C GLY A 193 10.13 32.38 -0.62
N GLU A 194 10.82 32.66 0.48
CA GLU A 194 10.24 33.27 1.66
C GLU A 194 9.97 34.79 1.42
N VAL A 195 8.86 35.28 1.96
CA VAL A 195 8.56 36.71 1.99
C VAL A 195 9.20 37.36 3.23
N ARG A 196 9.23 36.64 4.33
CA ARG A 196 9.87 37.03 5.60
C ARG A 196 10.78 35.90 6.07
N GLU A 197 11.85 36.24 6.75
CA GLU A 197 12.75 35.26 7.34
C GLU A 197 11.99 34.32 8.30
N PRO A 198 12.12 33.01 8.16
CA PRO A 198 11.54 32.05 9.10
C PRO A 198 12.09 32.25 10.50
N ILE A 199 11.27 32.06 11.52
CA ILE A 199 11.71 32.02 12.91
C ILE A 199 12.23 30.59 13.16
N PRO A 200 13.53 30.39 13.44
CA PRO A 200 14.10 29.08 13.59
C PRO A 200 13.50 28.32 14.78
N ALA A 201 13.54 26.99 14.71
CA ALA A 201 13.13 26.14 15.81
C ALA A 201 13.98 26.37 17.06
N ALA A 202 13.35 26.35 18.23
CA ALA A 202 13.99 26.41 19.55
C ALA A 202 13.46 25.26 20.43
N PRO A 203 14.14 24.91 21.54
CA PRO A 203 13.64 23.88 22.45
C PRO A 203 12.18 24.14 22.89
N GLY A 204 11.28 23.21 22.56
CA GLY A 204 9.84 23.33 22.81
C GLY A 204 9.05 24.20 21.82
N GLN A 205 9.69 24.72 20.79
CA GLN A 205 9.05 25.53 19.74
C GLN A 205 9.47 25.00 18.37
N VAL A 206 8.46 24.75 17.52
CA VAL A 206 8.69 24.40 16.10
C VAL A 206 9.09 25.64 15.30
N GLU A 207 9.80 25.44 14.21
CA GLU A 207 10.05 26.49 13.22
C GLU A 207 8.74 27.12 12.76
N ARG A 208 8.74 28.44 12.55
CA ARG A 208 7.58 29.21 12.07
C ARG A 208 7.93 29.86 10.75
N VAL A 209 7.25 29.46 9.71
CA VAL A 209 7.33 30.04 8.36
C VAL A 209 6.13 30.92 8.10
N ASP A 210 6.30 31.96 7.29
CA ASP A 210 5.18 32.80 6.87
C ASP A 210 4.25 31.99 5.95
N TYR A 211 2.95 32.26 5.98
CA TYR A 211 2.01 31.68 5.03
C TYR A 211 2.15 32.29 3.63
N GLU A 212 2.69 33.50 3.52
CA GLU A 212 3.00 34.13 2.25
C GLU A 212 4.31 33.60 1.68
N TYR A 213 4.37 33.45 0.37
CA TYR A 213 5.55 33.02 -0.36
C TYR A 213 5.63 33.67 -1.75
N ARG A 214 6.84 33.76 -2.28
CA ARG A 214 7.10 34.20 -3.65
C ARG A 214 7.31 33.00 -4.56
N ARG A 215 6.75 33.08 -5.76
CA ARG A 215 7.00 32.08 -6.81
C ARG A 215 8.12 32.60 -7.71
N ASN A 216 9.23 31.87 -7.74
CA ASN A 216 10.45 32.23 -8.46
C ASN A 216 10.64 31.40 -9.76
N GLY A 217 9.54 30.89 -10.30
CA GLY A 217 9.55 30.09 -11.51
C GLY A 217 9.33 28.61 -11.27
N THR A 218 9.40 27.83 -12.34
CA THR A 218 9.26 26.36 -12.32
C THR A 218 10.46 25.77 -13.04
N VAL A 219 11.04 24.71 -12.49
CA VAL A 219 12.06 23.89 -13.10
C VAL A 219 11.53 22.47 -13.26
N ASN A 220 12.22 21.66 -14.06
CA ASN A 220 11.89 20.25 -14.23
C ASN A 220 13.09 19.39 -13.82
N LEU A 221 12.78 18.28 -13.17
CA LEU A 221 13.76 17.30 -12.72
C LEU A 221 13.64 16.07 -13.61
N PHE A 222 14.68 15.76 -14.38
CA PHE A 222 14.83 14.46 -15.02
C PHE A 222 15.47 13.50 -14.02
N VAL A 223 14.76 12.47 -13.62
CA VAL A 223 15.21 11.50 -12.64
C VAL A 223 15.45 10.17 -13.31
N ALA A 224 16.64 9.63 -13.16
CA ALA A 224 17.03 8.30 -13.64
C ALA A 224 17.42 7.41 -12.48
N VAL A 225 16.98 6.16 -12.47
CA VAL A 225 17.27 5.16 -11.43
C VAL A 225 17.61 3.83 -12.08
N ASP A 226 18.70 3.20 -11.67
CA ASP A 226 19.00 1.82 -12.05
C ASP A 226 18.12 0.86 -11.25
N ALA A 227 17.43 -0.05 -11.94
CA ALA A 227 16.51 -1.00 -11.31
C ALA A 227 17.22 -2.04 -10.43
N HIS A 228 18.50 -2.32 -10.70
CA HIS A 228 19.25 -3.40 -10.05
C HIS A 228 20.44 -2.92 -9.22
N ARG A 229 20.89 -1.66 -9.42
CA ARG A 229 22.02 -1.08 -8.69
C ARG A 229 21.58 0.11 -7.83
N PRO A 230 22.29 0.41 -6.75
CA PRO A 230 22.02 1.59 -5.92
C PRO A 230 22.55 2.86 -6.61
N TRP A 231 22.06 3.14 -7.81
CA TRP A 231 22.43 4.31 -8.60
C TRP A 231 21.21 5.12 -9.01
N ARG A 232 21.34 6.42 -8.90
CA ARG A 232 20.40 7.42 -9.41
C ARG A 232 21.10 8.67 -9.86
N LYS A 233 20.44 9.39 -10.75
CA LYS A 233 20.87 10.69 -11.26
C LYS A 233 19.67 11.61 -11.39
N VAL A 234 19.82 12.86 -10.95
CA VAL A 234 18.79 13.88 -11.11
C VAL A 234 19.41 15.07 -11.86
N THR A 235 18.80 15.46 -12.96
CA THR A 235 19.22 16.61 -13.77
C THR A 235 18.13 17.68 -13.69
N VAL A 236 18.52 18.91 -13.33
CA VAL A 236 17.60 20.06 -13.27
C VAL A 236 17.63 20.78 -14.60
N THR A 237 16.46 21.03 -15.19
CA THR A 237 16.28 21.75 -16.45
C THR A 237 15.22 22.83 -16.34
N ASP A 238 15.26 23.85 -17.19
CA ASP A 238 14.22 24.90 -17.22
C ASP A 238 12.93 24.36 -17.85
N GLN A 239 13.07 23.44 -18.79
CA GLN A 239 11.96 22.87 -19.54
C GLN A 239 12.08 21.35 -19.62
N ARG A 240 11.03 20.69 -20.07
CA ARG A 240 10.98 19.25 -20.38
C ARG A 240 10.65 19.03 -21.85
N THR A 241 11.47 19.61 -22.71
CA THR A 241 11.31 19.47 -24.16
C THR A 241 11.91 18.16 -24.67
N ALA A 242 11.56 17.78 -25.90
CA ALA A 242 12.20 16.66 -26.60
C ALA A 242 13.73 16.82 -26.64
N ARG A 243 14.22 18.06 -26.75
CA ARG A 243 15.67 18.35 -26.72
C ARG A 243 16.30 18.11 -25.34
N ASP A 244 15.62 18.45 -24.26
CA ASP A 244 16.11 18.22 -22.90
C ASP A 244 16.14 16.71 -22.61
N TYR A 245 15.10 16.00 -23.00
CA TYR A 245 15.08 14.55 -22.95
C TYR A 245 16.22 13.90 -23.75
N ALA A 246 16.42 14.32 -24.99
CA ALA A 246 17.51 13.82 -25.85
C ALA A 246 18.89 14.07 -25.24
N LYS A 247 19.13 15.26 -24.64
CA LYS A 247 20.37 15.54 -23.90
C LYS A 247 20.57 14.59 -22.74
N ARG A 248 19.50 14.30 -21.98
CA ARG A 248 19.56 13.36 -20.86
C ARG A 248 19.89 11.94 -21.35
N LEU A 249 19.33 11.50 -22.48
CA LEU A 249 19.69 10.21 -23.08
C LEU A 249 21.16 10.15 -23.52
N ARG A 250 21.68 11.23 -24.09
CA ARG A 250 23.12 11.32 -24.45
C ARG A 250 23.99 11.21 -23.20
N GLU A 251 23.66 11.93 -22.13
CA GLU A 251 24.40 11.85 -20.87
C GLU A 251 24.36 10.43 -20.29
N LEU A 252 23.20 9.77 -20.36
CA LEU A 252 23.03 8.40 -19.93
C LEU A 252 23.99 7.45 -20.66
N VAL A 253 24.10 7.60 -21.97
CA VAL A 253 25.00 6.78 -22.84
C VAL A 253 26.48 7.12 -22.65
N ASP A 254 26.81 8.41 -22.62
CA ASP A 254 28.21 8.84 -22.70
C ASP A 254 28.90 9.01 -21.34
N LEU A 255 28.11 9.36 -20.29
CA LEU A 255 28.64 9.70 -18.97
C LEU A 255 28.27 8.67 -17.90
N ASP A 256 26.99 8.28 -17.85
CA ASP A 256 26.50 7.44 -16.77
C ASP A 256 26.81 5.95 -17.01
N TYR A 257 26.74 5.50 -18.28
CA TYR A 257 26.95 4.10 -18.69
C TYR A 257 27.84 3.98 -19.94
N PRO A 258 29.07 4.55 -19.94
CA PRO A 258 29.93 4.56 -21.10
C PRO A 258 30.30 3.15 -21.62
N ASP A 259 30.39 2.18 -20.71
CA ASP A 259 30.82 0.81 -21.01
C ASP A 259 29.67 -0.16 -21.29
N ALA A 260 28.41 0.26 -21.13
CA ALA A 260 27.28 -0.61 -21.41
C ALA A 260 27.12 -0.88 -22.91
N GLY A 261 26.87 -2.11 -23.29
CA GLY A 261 26.60 -2.46 -24.69
C GLY A 261 25.25 -1.95 -25.16
N CYS A 262 24.21 -2.04 -24.30
CA CYS A 262 22.86 -1.58 -24.55
C CYS A 262 22.21 -1.17 -23.22
N ILE A 263 21.63 0.01 -23.13
CA ILE A 263 20.91 0.50 -21.95
C ILE A 263 19.41 0.32 -22.20
N ARG A 264 18.74 -0.44 -21.34
CA ARG A 264 17.30 -0.66 -21.43
C ARG A 264 16.59 0.42 -20.61
N VAL A 265 15.86 1.29 -21.29
CA VAL A 265 15.23 2.47 -20.70
C VAL A 265 13.74 2.19 -20.48
N VAL A 266 13.31 2.13 -19.21
CA VAL A 266 11.90 2.06 -18.83
C VAL A 266 11.37 3.47 -18.64
N GLN A 267 10.31 3.83 -19.37
CA GLN A 267 9.73 5.17 -19.36
C GLN A 267 8.24 5.15 -19.66
N ASP A 268 7.57 6.30 -19.48
CA ASP A 268 6.21 6.46 -19.92
C ASP A 268 6.09 6.70 -21.45
N ASN A 269 4.88 6.66 -21.96
CA ASN A 269 4.61 6.83 -23.38
C ASN A 269 4.27 8.31 -23.73
N LEU A 270 5.03 9.25 -23.18
CA LEU A 270 4.86 10.67 -23.49
C LEU A 270 5.33 10.96 -24.94
N SER A 271 4.71 11.93 -25.60
CA SER A 271 5.05 12.28 -26.99
C SER A 271 6.49 12.76 -27.19
N THR A 272 7.11 13.28 -26.15
CA THR A 272 8.52 13.69 -26.13
C THR A 272 9.48 12.52 -25.91
N HIS A 273 9.01 11.37 -25.43
CA HIS A 273 9.80 10.19 -25.09
C HIS A 273 9.91 9.22 -26.27
N THR A 274 10.37 9.72 -27.40
CA THR A 274 10.50 8.94 -28.62
C THR A 274 11.93 8.95 -29.14
N PRO A 275 12.35 7.92 -29.89
CA PRO A 275 13.66 7.94 -30.58
C PRO A 275 13.84 9.16 -31.49
N GLY A 276 12.74 9.70 -32.04
CA GLY A 276 12.73 10.90 -32.88
C GLY A 276 13.32 12.13 -32.19
N SER A 277 13.17 12.25 -30.87
CA SER A 277 13.71 13.36 -30.08
C SER A 277 15.23 13.51 -30.23
N LEU A 278 15.95 12.40 -30.43
CA LEU A 278 17.41 12.44 -30.67
C LEU A 278 17.76 13.15 -32.01
N TYR A 279 16.98 12.88 -33.06
CA TYR A 279 17.17 13.51 -34.37
C TYR A 279 16.73 14.98 -34.40
N GLU A 280 15.84 15.39 -33.50
CA GLU A 280 15.49 16.80 -33.31
C GLU A 280 16.55 17.60 -32.56
N ALA A 281 17.37 16.91 -31.74
CA ALA A 281 18.35 17.54 -30.87
C ALA A 281 19.79 17.48 -31.43
N PHE A 282 20.10 16.44 -32.19
CA PHE A 282 21.47 16.15 -32.64
C PHE A 282 21.54 15.88 -34.17
N PRO A 283 22.74 16.06 -34.79
CA PRO A 283 22.98 15.61 -36.16
C PRO A 283 22.71 14.11 -36.29
N ALA A 284 22.23 13.67 -37.46
CA ALA A 284 21.80 12.29 -37.69
C ALA A 284 22.84 11.21 -37.30
N PRO A 285 24.16 11.36 -37.60
CA PRO A 285 25.14 10.38 -37.17
C PRO A 285 25.26 10.26 -35.64
N GLU A 286 25.14 11.37 -34.92
CA GLU A 286 25.21 11.41 -33.44
C GLU A 286 23.92 10.81 -32.83
N ALA A 287 22.76 11.22 -33.36
CA ALA A 287 21.49 10.66 -32.95
C ALA A 287 21.43 9.13 -33.11
N HIS A 288 21.94 8.65 -34.26
CA HIS A 288 22.01 7.21 -34.55
C HIS A 288 22.96 6.47 -33.60
N ARG A 289 24.13 7.00 -33.36
CA ARG A 289 25.11 6.44 -32.40
C ARG A 289 24.54 6.26 -31.01
N ILE A 290 23.78 7.28 -30.53
CA ILE A 290 23.14 7.21 -29.23
C ILE A 290 22.03 6.15 -29.24
N LEU A 291 21.22 6.15 -30.30
CA LEU A 291 20.05 5.25 -30.42
C LEU A 291 20.47 3.77 -30.48
N GLU A 292 21.58 3.44 -31.15
CA GLU A 292 22.12 2.06 -31.24
C GLU A 292 22.44 1.46 -29.85
N ARG A 293 22.62 2.31 -28.82
CA ARG A 293 22.93 1.90 -27.46
C ARG A 293 21.70 1.92 -26.53
N LEU A 294 20.50 2.18 -27.04
CA LEU A 294 19.28 2.31 -26.26
C LEU A 294 18.22 1.32 -26.74
N GLU A 295 17.59 0.68 -25.78
CA GLU A 295 16.41 -0.17 -25.98
C GLU A 295 15.27 0.40 -25.11
N PHE A 296 14.13 0.75 -25.70
CA PHE A 296 13.06 1.44 -25.00
C PHE A 296 11.94 0.48 -24.61
N HIS A 297 11.56 0.54 -23.34
CA HIS A 297 10.46 -0.21 -22.73
C HIS A 297 9.45 0.78 -22.18
N TYR A 298 8.23 0.72 -22.69
CA TYR A 298 7.19 1.69 -22.34
C TYR A 298 6.20 1.12 -21.36
N THR A 299 5.94 1.84 -20.25
CA THR A 299 4.85 1.50 -19.36
C THR A 299 3.50 1.59 -20.07
N PRO A 300 2.49 0.80 -19.70
CA PRO A 300 1.14 0.94 -20.26
C PRO A 300 0.57 2.32 -19.96
N LYS A 301 -0.34 2.79 -20.80
CA LYS A 301 -1.07 4.04 -20.55
C LYS A 301 -1.76 4.01 -19.18
N HIS A 302 -1.63 5.11 -18.44
CA HIS A 302 -2.17 5.24 -17.07
C HIS A 302 -1.62 4.24 -16.04
N ALA A 303 -0.42 3.72 -16.28
CA ALA A 303 0.26 2.80 -15.39
C ALA A 303 1.66 3.32 -14.98
N SER A 304 1.79 4.63 -14.72
CA SER A 304 3.04 5.24 -14.25
C SER A 304 3.57 4.57 -12.98
N TRP A 305 2.67 4.00 -12.15
CA TRP A 305 3.03 3.24 -10.97
C TRP A 305 3.98 2.04 -11.26
N LEU A 306 4.03 1.56 -12.49
CA LEU A 306 4.99 0.52 -12.94
C LEU A 306 6.39 1.09 -13.15
N ASN A 307 6.54 2.39 -13.36
CA ASN A 307 7.85 3.01 -13.47
C ASN A 307 8.47 3.16 -12.08
N MET A 308 9.53 2.39 -11.81
CA MET A 308 10.18 2.36 -10.50
C MET A 308 10.69 3.74 -10.05
N VAL A 309 11.03 4.61 -10.99
CA VAL A 309 11.52 5.97 -10.71
C VAL A 309 10.50 6.84 -9.98
N GLU A 310 9.20 6.60 -10.14
CA GLU A 310 8.14 7.31 -9.41
C GLU A 310 8.29 7.17 -7.88
N ILE A 311 8.78 6.01 -7.42
CA ILE A 311 9.07 5.78 -6.00
C ILE A 311 10.22 6.69 -5.56
N GLU A 312 11.29 6.77 -6.36
CA GLU A 312 12.45 7.59 -6.02
C GLU A 312 12.15 9.08 -6.08
N ILE A 313 11.32 9.54 -7.03
CA ILE A 313 10.78 10.90 -7.07
C ILE A 313 10.02 11.20 -5.77
N GLY A 314 9.21 10.27 -5.29
CA GLY A 314 8.51 10.39 -4.01
C GLY A 314 9.47 10.47 -2.80
N VAL A 315 10.58 9.74 -2.85
CA VAL A 315 11.63 9.79 -1.81
C VAL A 315 12.39 11.12 -1.86
N LEU A 316 12.78 11.57 -3.06
CA LEU A 316 13.43 12.87 -3.27
C LEU A 316 12.56 14.02 -2.71
N LYS A 317 11.28 14.04 -3.08
CA LYS A 317 10.33 15.05 -2.59
C LYS A 317 10.27 15.10 -1.07
N ARG A 318 10.21 13.96 -0.40
CA ARG A 318 10.09 13.89 1.07
C ARG A 318 11.39 14.15 1.82
N GLN A 319 12.53 13.77 1.26
CA GLN A 319 13.82 13.85 1.97
C GLN A 319 14.57 15.13 1.69
N CYS A 320 14.43 15.70 0.49
CA CYS A 320 15.22 16.84 0.04
C CYS A 320 14.34 18.06 -0.26
N LEU A 321 13.17 17.87 -0.88
CA LEU A 321 12.38 18.96 -1.45
C LEU A 321 11.15 19.34 -0.60
N ASP A 322 10.96 18.75 0.58
CA ASP A 322 9.86 19.08 1.50
C ASP A 322 10.21 20.37 2.31
N ARG A 323 10.59 21.39 1.57
CA ARG A 323 10.91 22.74 2.08
C ARG A 323 10.85 23.75 0.93
N ARG A 324 10.85 25.04 1.27
CA ARG A 324 10.93 26.10 0.28
C ARG A 324 12.37 26.25 -0.20
N ILE A 325 12.55 26.24 -1.51
CA ILE A 325 13.83 26.49 -2.19
C ILE A 325 13.53 27.51 -3.27
N ASP A 326 14.09 28.67 -3.21
CA ASP A 326 13.76 29.81 -4.05
C ASP A 326 14.71 29.98 -5.23
N ASP A 327 15.87 29.37 -5.16
CA ASP A 327 16.95 29.51 -6.12
C ASP A 327 17.32 28.16 -6.78
N ARG A 328 17.60 28.22 -8.08
CA ARG A 328 17.98 27.04 -8.87
C ARG A 328 19.34 26.48 -8.44
N GLU A 329 20.32 27.34 -8.18
CA GLU A 329 21.66 26.89 -7.81
C GLU A 329 21.65 26.19 -6.44
N GLU A 330 20.86 26.71 -5.51
CA GLU A 330 20.63 26.03 -4.22
C GLU A 330 19.97 24.67 -4.44
N LEU A 331 18.92 24.60 -5.25
CA LEU A 331 18.24 23.36 -5.59
C LEU A 331 19.20 22.33 -6.16
N GLU A 332 20.04 22.70 -7.13
CA GLU A 332 21.02 21.81 -7.76
C GLU A 332 22.05 21.30 -6.72
N ARG A 333 22.53 22.16 -5.80
CA ARG A 333 23.44 21.75 -4.71
C ARG A 333 22.81 20.73 -3.77
N GLU A 334 21.58 20.98 -3.37
CA GLU A 334 20.83 20.12 -2.44
C GLU A 334 20.50 18.76 -3.06
N ILE A 335 20.05 18.76 -4.30
CA ILE A 335 19.80 17.52 -5.06
C ILE A 335 21.10 16.74 -5.24
N ALA A 336 22.20 17.40 -5.61
CA ALA A 336 23.49 16.73 -5.78
C ALA A 336 24.01 16.14 -4.45
N ALA A 337 23.78 16.81 -3.33
CA ALA A 337 24.14 16.29 -2.00
C ALA A 337 23.29 15.07 -1.64
N TRP A 338 21.98 15.13 -1.85
CA TRP A 338 21.05 14.01 -1.63
C TRP A 338 21.40 12.80 -2.51
N GLU A 339 21.64 13.02 -3.80
CA GLU A 339 22.04 12.01 -4.77
C GLU A 339 23.31 11.26 -4.34
N ARG A 340 24.37 12.03 -4.00
CA ARG A 340 25.62 11.45 -3.50
C ARG A 340 25.43 10.63 -2.25
N GLN A 341 24.70 11.15 -1.25
CA GLN A 341 24.44 10.44 0.00
C GLN A 341 23.73 9.10 -0.24
N ARG A 342 22.69 9.09 -1.08
CA ARG A 342 21.94 7.88 -1.35
C ARG A 342 22.72 6.87 -2.19
N ASN A 343 23.50 7.32 -3.16
CA ASN A 343 24.38 6.46 -3.97
C ASN A 343 25.46 5.83 -3.08
N LEU A 344 26.11 6.61 -2.21
CA LEU A 344 27.13 6.12 -1.28
C LEU A 344 26.58 5.18 -0.22
N ALA A 345 25.35 5.42 0.26
CA ALA A 345 24.68 4.56 1.23
C ALA A 345 24.21 3.21 0.63
N GLY A 346 24.40 2.98 -0.66
CA GLY A 346 23.93 1.78 -1.33
C GLY A 346 22.39 1.64 -1.34
N ALA A 347 21.67 2.77 -1.20
CA ALA A 347 20.22 2.74 -1.17
C ALA A 347 19.66 2.39 -2.56
N HIS A 348 18.92 1.28 -2.63
CA HIS A 348 18.26 0.85 -3.86
C HIS A 348 16.80 0.52 -3.62
N LEU A 349 16.02 0.51 -4.70
CA LEU A 349 14.61 0.14 -4.68
C LEU A 349 14.50 -1.36 -4.87
N LYS A 350 13.70 -2.00 -4.02
CA LYS A 350 13.38 -3.42 -4.18
C LYS A 350 11.99 -3.57 -4.76
N TRP A 351 11.92 -3.93 -6.04
CA TRP A 351 10.65 -4.20 -6.68
C TRP A 351 10.10 -5.57 -6.26
N MET A 352 8.87 -5.60 -5.74
CA MET A 352 8.28 -6.82 -5.18
C MET A 352 7.08 -7.35 -5.97
N PHE A 353 6.61 -6.60 -6.96
CA PHE A 353 5.47 -6.98 -7.79
C PHE A 353 5.98 -7.62 -9.08
N THR A 354 5.75 -8.92 -9.23
CA THR A 354 6.25 -9.74 -10.34
C THR A 354 5.13 -10.05 -11.33
N THR A 355 5.48 -10.50 -12.54
CA THR A 355 4.54 -10.98 -13.56
C THR A 355 3.61 -12.05 -13.01
N GLU A 356 4.11 -12.99 -12.21
CA GLU A 356 3.30 -14.04 -11.57
C GLU A 356 2.27 -13.42 -10.59
N LYS A 357 2.70 -12.46 -9.77
CA LYS A 357 1.79 -11.73 -8.87
C LYS A 357 0.76 -10.92 -9.64
N ALA A 358 1.15 -10.32 -10.78
CA ALA A 358 0.23 -9.61 -11.65
C ALA A 358 -0.85 -10.54 -12.20
N ARG A 359 -0.45 -11.68 -12.75
CA ARG A 359 -1.36 -12.72 -13.25
C ARG A 359 -2.32 -13.22 -12.17
N THR A 360 -1.82 -13.45 -10.96
CA THR A 360 -2.65 -13.87 -9.81
C THR A 360 -3.63 -12.80 -9.37
N LYS A 361 -3.19 -11.55 -9.21
CA LYS A 361 -4.03 -10.46 -8.68
C LYS A 361 -4.96 -9.87 -9.70
N MET A 362 -4.54 -9.80 -10.96
CA MET A 362 -5.23 -9.11 -12.05
C MET A 362 -5.81 -10.09 -13.08
N GLY A 363 -5.70 -11.41 -12.90
CA GLY A 363 -6.06 -12.42 -13.88
C GLY A 363 -7.50 -12.32 -14.37
N ARG A 364 -8.44 -11.80 -13.57
CA ARG A 364 -9.83 -11.56 -13.99
C ARG A 364 -9.95 -10.41 -15.01
N ALA A 365 -8.99 -9.52 -15.05
CA ALA A 365 -8.96 -8.36 -15.95
C ALA A 365 -8.12 -8.61 -17.21
N TYR A 366 -7.36 -9.72 -17.27
CA TYR A 366 -6.62 -10.10 -18.46
C TYR A 366 -7.57 -10.42 -19.63
N PRO A 367 -7.18 -10.08 -20.86
CA PRO A 367 -7.95 -10.41 -22.03
C PRO A 367 -8.19 -11.92 -22.11
N ARG A 368 -9.42 -12.31 -22.39
CA ARG A 368 -9.73 -13.72 -22.65
C ARG A 368 -9.53 -14.02 -24.13
N PRO A 369 -8.86 -15.13 -24.49
CA PRO A 369 -8.81 -15.58 -25.89
C PRO A 369 -10.24 -15.67 -26.44
N ALA A 370 -10.46 -15.23 -27.66
CA ALA A 370 -11.71 -15.54 -28.33
C ALA A 370 -11.90 -17.06 -28.39
N PRO A 371 -13.13 -17.58 -28.20
CA PRO A 371 -13.36 -19.01 -28.37
C PRO A 371 -12.91 -19.40 -29.77
N THR A 372 -12.01 -20.37 -29.84
CA THR A 372 -11.58 -20.97 -31.12
C THR A 372 -12.80 -21.61 -31.80
N LEU A 373 -13.10 -21.18 -32.99
CA LEU A 373 -14.20 -21.65 -33.83
C LEU A 373 -14.00 -23.13 -34.33
N ASP A 374 -13.02 -23.85 -33.80
CA ASP A 374 -12.69 -25.22 -34.18
C ASP A 374 -12.90 -26.18 -33.00
N GLN A 375 -14.16 -26.43 -32.66
CA GLN A 375 -14.60 -27.75 -32.20
C GLN A 375 -15.88 -28.14 -32.94
N PRO A 376 -15.88 -29.16 -33.83
CA PRO A 376 -17.10 -29.67 -34.38
C PRO A 376 -17.96 -30.19 -33.22
N ALA A 377 -19.23 -29.79 -33.23
CA ALA A 377 -20.24 -30.34 -32.34
C ALA A 377 -20.23 -31.88 -32.49
N ASN A 378 -19.79 -32.58 -31.44
CA ASN A 378 -20.12 -33.99 -31.33
C ASN A 378 -21.60 -34.08 -31.02
N GLU A 379 -22.36 -34.35 -32.07
CA GLU A 379 -23.69 -34.93 -31.96
C GLU A 379 -23.53 -36.34 -31.36
N SER A 380 -24.10 -36.57 -30.21
CA SER A 380 -24.60 -37.85 -29.74
C SER A 380 -25.58 -37.62 -28.59
#